data_1636bce9801e4f126b3c795376f0521b
#
_entry.id   1636bce9801e4f126b3c795376f0521b
#
_cell.length_a   1.000
_cell.length_b   1.000
_cell.length_c   1.000
_cell.angle_alpha   90.00
_cell.angle_beta   90.00
_cell.angle_gamma   90.00
#
_symmetry.space_group_name_H-M   'P 1'
#
loop_
_entity.id
_entity.type
_entity.pdbx_description
1 polymer ?
#
loop_
_entity_poly.entity_id
_entity_poly.type
_entity_poly.pdbx_seq_one_letter_code
_entity_poly.pdbx_strand_id
1 'polypeptide(L)'
;MEQEGVIGNYIIEKRVGEGAFSIVYKGQERTTGRIVCLKILTKTSGPFRIADEIIYLRKLSNSNNVIQILNCFRENDQIVLVFPYFKAVDFKSFLETVELDDIRHYMRSLVQALTETKRADVIHRDVKPGNFLYCQKRKKGMLIDFGLAQKEKNTKKEEEFEVKVEKRKKSIQFFSSVVSSNISTSLKVPGYFQDDRRPPLKANRAGTRGFRAPEVLLRSSNQTHKIDMWAAGVILLVLLTRQYPFFKSTDDVDALVEIACIFGNSEMKRLAASLNRKWSSNISSIPHEKIPFEHILRKCNRNICKETILAIDLLEKMLELIPENRISPECAILHPFFQNEDDI
;
A
#
# COMPACT_ATOMS: atom_id res chain seq x y z
N MET A 1 26.49 -18.28 16.88
CA MET A 1 26.76 -17.14 17.80
C MET A 1 26.64 -15.89 16.93
N GLU A 2 25.51 -15.17 17.02
CA GLU A 2 25.35 -13.88 16.35
C GLU A 2 26.29 -12.90 17.06
N GLN A 3 27.19 -12.25 16.31
CA GLN A 3 28.15 -11.30 16.86
C GLN A 3 27.37 -10.12 17.46
N GLU A 4 27.49 -9.92 18.77
CA GLU A 4 27.16 -8.66 19.42
C GLU A 4 28.03 -7.56 18.79
N GLY A 5 27.40 -6.71 18.00
CA GLY A 5 28.05 -5.59 17.33
C GLY A 5 27.61 -4.28 17.95
N VAL A 6 28.44 -3.25 17.79
CA VAL A 6 28.07 -1.87 18.17
C VAL A 6 27.97 -1.05 16.89
N ILE A 7 26.87 -0.33 16.72
CA ILE A 7 26.64 0.63 15.64
C ILE A 7 26.29 1.98 16.27
N GLY A 8 27.18 2.96 16.14
CA GLY A 8 27.04 4.24 16.84
C GLY A 8 26.87 4.08 18.34
N ASN A 9 25.77 4.62 18.87
CA ASN A 9 25.40 4.51 20.29
C ASN A 9 24.52 3.30 20.64
N TYR A 10 24.48 2.27 19.77
CA TYR A 10 23.56 1.14 19.92
C TYR A 10 24.27 -0.20 19.94
N ILE A 11 23.91 -1.06 20.89
CA ILE A 11 24.34 -2.46 20.95
C ILE A 11 23.33 -3.28 20.16
N ILE A 12 23.80 -4.07 19.19
CA ILE A 12 22.96 -4.99 18.41
C ILE A 12 22.81 -6.28 19.19
N GLU A 13 21.54 -6.70 19.39
CA GLU A 13 21.24 -7.97 20.07
C GLU A 13 20.99 -9.09 19.07
N LYS A 14 20.05 -8.91 18.14
CA LYS A 14 19.67 -9.93 17.17
C LYS A 14 19.04 -9.35 15.92
N ARG A 15 19.15 -10.05 14.82
CA ARG A 15 18.41 -9.75 13.60
C ARG A 15 16.94 -10.11 13.77
N VAL A 16 16.05 -9.20 13.41
CA VAL A 16 14.59 -9.36 13.53
C VAL A 16 13.85 -9.24 12.20
N GLY A 17 14.52 -8.79 11.14
CA GLY A 17 13.93 -8.69 9.81
C GLY A 17 14.98 -8.50 8.71
N GLU A 18 14.56 -8.81 7.49
CA GLU A 18 15.32 -8.55 6.26
C GLU A 18 14.34 -8.17 5.15
N GLY A 19 14.67 -7.11 4.44
CA GLY A 19 13.96 -6.66 3.25
C GLY A 19 14.90 -6.60 2.05
N ALA A 20 14.36 -6.35 0.86
CA ALA A 20 15.16 -6.24 -0.37
C ALA A 20 16.24 -5.13 -0.30
N PHE A 21 16.06 -4.14 0.57
CA PHE A 21 16.92 -2.95 0.65
C PHE A 21 17.36 -2.61 2.08
N SER A 22 17.13 -3.49 3.05
CA SER A 22 17.47 -3.24 4.44
C SER A 22 17.54 -4.51 5.27
N ILE A 23 18.35 -4.44 6.33
CA ILE A 23 18.38 -5.44 7.39
C ILE A 23 17.94 -4.75 8.67
N VAL A 24 17.11 -5.41 9.48
CA VAL A 24 16.57 -4.85 10.72
C VAL A 24 17.07 -5.66 11.91
N TYR A 25 17.64 -4.95 12.87
CA TYR A 25 18.14 -5.53 14.13
C TYR A 25 17.35 -4.99 15.32
N LYS A 26 17.11 -5.84 16.31
CA LYS A 26 16.80 -5.41 17.66
C LYS A 26 18.10 -5.04 18.36
N GLY A 27 18.09 -3.95 19.12
CA GLY A 27 19.24 -3.50 19.87
C GLY A 27 18.84 -2.64 21.05
N GLN A 28 19.85 -2.15 21.76
CA GLN A 28 19.69 -1.31 22.94
C GLN A 28 20.54 -0.04 22.81
N GLU A 29 19.94 1.10 23.11
CA GLU A 29 20.64 2.37 23.21
C GLU A 29 21.53 2.39 24.46
N ARG A 30 22.85 2.64 24.30
CA ARG A 30 23.84 2.54 25.41
C ARG A 30 23.62 3.57 26.50
N THR A 31 23.16 4.76 26.15
CA THR A 31 22.98 5.86 27.11
C THR A 31 21.73 5.74 27.96
N THR A 32 20.64 5.24 27.38
CA THR A 32 19.31 5.22 28.04
C THR A 32 18.87 3.82 28.42
N GLY A 33 19.49 2.77 27.88
CA GLY A 33 19.02 1.39 28.00
C GLY A 33 17.75 1.09 27.19
N ARG A 34 17.27 2.03 26.41
CA ARG A 34 16.03 1.88 25.61
C ARG A 34 16.20 0.79 24.55
N ILE A 35 15.22 -0.10 24.47
CA ILE A 35 15.18 -1.12 23.41
C ILE A 35 14.67 -0.48 22.10
N VAL A 36 15.40 -0.68 21.02
CA VAL A 36 15.17 -0.06 19.71
C VAL A 36 15.23 -1.09 18.59
N CYS A 37 14.74 -0.71 17.40
CA CYS A 37 15.00 -1.35 16.13
C CYS A 37 15.93 -0.47 15.28
N LEU A 38 16.97 -1.07 14.72
CA LEU A 38 17.90 -0.42 13.79
C LEU A 38 17.64 -0.99 12.39
N LYS A 39 17.13 -0.16 11.47
CA LYS A 39 16.99 -0.48 10.05
C LYS A 39 18.20 0.05 9.32
N ILE A 40 19.08 -0.87 8.91
CA ILE A 40 20.31 -0.57 8.16
C ILE A 40 19.98 -0.68 6.69
N LEU A 41 20.09 0.43 5.96
CA LEU A 41 19.79 0.47 4.54
C LEU A 41 20.97 -0.02 3.71
N THR A 42 20.68 -0.84 2.68
CA THR A 42 21.71 -1.32 1.75
C THR A 42 22.20 -0.20 0.82
N LYS A 43 23.44 -0.27 0.35
CA LYS A 43 24.04 0.72 -0.57
C LYS A 43 23.31 0.83 -1.92
N THR A 44 22.49 -0.15 -2.27
CA THR A 44 21.69 -0.17 -3.51
C THR A 44 20.44 0.69 -3.45
N SER A 45 20.06 1.20 -2.26
CA SER A 45 18.92 2.10 -2.11
C SER A 45 19.23 3.48 -2.69
N GLY A 46 18.41 3.95 -3.62
CA GLY A 46 18.61 5.27 -4.21
C GLY A 46 18.47 6.39 -3.17
N PRO A 47 19.37 7.41 -3.18
CA PRO A 47 19.41 8.45 -2.14
C PRO A 47 18.11 9.23 -2.02
N PHE A 48 17.39 9.47 -3.12
CA PHE A 48 16.09 10.16 -3.11
C PHE A 48 15.01 9.34 -2.37
N ARG A 49 15.00 8.01 -2.53
CA ARG A 49 14.06 7.13 -1.80
C ARG A 49 14.27 7.19 -0.30
N ILE A 50 15.53 7.21 0.12
CA ILE A 50 15.88 7.29 1.54
C ILE A 50 15.44 8.64 2.12
N ALA A 51 15.70 9.72 1.38
CA ALA A 51 15.28 11.06 1.77
C ALA A 51 13.75 11.16 1.88
N ASP A 52 13.02 10.62 0.91
CA ASP A 52 11.56 10.60 0.92
C ASP A 52 11.01 9.81 2.12
N GLU A 53 11.56 8.62 2.42
CA GLU A 53 11.16 7.81 3.57
C GLU A 53 11.32 8.60 4.88
N ILE A 54 12.46 9.27 5.06
CA ILE A 54 12.73 10.09 6.25
C ILE A 54 11.76 11.29 6.34
N ILE A 55 11.50 11.96 5.22
CA ILE A 55 10.58 13.10 5.15
C ILE A 55 9.17 12.66 5.56
N TYR A 56 8.67 11.53 5.02
CA TYR A 56 7.34 11.02 5.35
C TYR A 56 7.24 10.58 6.81
N LEU A 57 8.24 9.86 7.34
CA LEU A 57 8.29 9.47 8.73
C LEU A 57 8.29 10.69 9.69
N ARG A 58 9.03 11.76 9.35
CA ARG A 58 9.02 13.01 10.12
C ARG A 58 7.67 13.71 10.05
N LYS A 59 7.04 13.75 8.88
CA LYS A 59 5.70 14.34 8.68
C LYS A 59 4.63 13.63 9.52
N LEU A 60 4.82 12.32 9.74
CA LEU A 60 3.91 11.45 10.50
C LEU A 60 4.33 11.25 11.97
N SER A 61 5.30 12.02 12.50
CA SER A 61 5.89 11.81 13.82
C SER A 61 4.91 11.88 14.99
N ASN A 62 3.76 12.54 14.82
CA ASN A 62 2.74 12.67 15.87
C ASN A 62 1.57 11.68 15.70
N SER A 63 1.67 10.74 14.78
CA SER A 63 0.59 9.79 14.48
C SER A 63 0.62 8.59 15.40
N ASN A 64 -0.52 8.24 16.02
CA ASN A 64 -0.60 7.20 17.04
C ASN A 64 -0.35 5.78 16.54
N ASN A 65 -0.67 5.49 15.28
CA ASN A 65 -0.61 4.15 14.68
C ASN A 65 0.44 4.06 13.56
N VAL A 66 1.35 5.03 13.47
CA VAL A 66 2.49 5.04 12.55
C VAL A 66 3.78 4.99 13.36
N ILE A 67 4.76 4.21 12.92
CA ILE A 67 6.05 4.10 13.59
C ILE A 67 6.78 5.44 13.55
N GLN A 68 7.30 5.87 14.69
CA GLN A 68 8.04 7.13 14.81
C GLN A 68 9.53 6.89 14.63
N ILE A 69 10.20 7.72 13.84
CA ILE A 69 11.65 7.69 13.75
C ILE A 69 12.26 8.37 14.97
N LEU A 70 13.15 7.69 15.70
CA LEU A 70 13.86 8.21 16.87
C LEU A 70 15.15 8.92 16.49
N ASN A 71 15.89 8.32 15.55
CA ASN A 71 17.19 8.84 15.10
C ASN A 71 17.46 8.38 13.67
N CYS A 72 18.32 9.11 13.00
CA CYS A 72 18.85 8.75 11.68
C CYS A 72 20.32 9.22 11.61
N PHE A 73 21.23 8.32 11.31
CA PHE A 73 22.65 8.65 11.18
C PHE A 73 23.30 7.80 10.08
N ARG A 74 24.53 8.18 9.72
CA ARG A 74 25.35 7.46 8.75
C ARG A 74 26.55 6.88 9.44
N GLU A 75 26.84 5.61 9.20
CA GLU A 75 28.02 4.90 9.70
C GLU A 75 28.52 3.93 8.63
N ASN A 76 29.83 3.93 8.36
CA ASN A 76 30.48 3.07 7.36
C ASN A 76 29.77 3.08 5.98
N ASP A 77 29.39 4.26 5.49
CA ASP A 77 28.63 4.47 4.24
C ASP A 77 27.21 3.85 4.22
N GLN A 78 26.70 3.42 5.35
CA GLN A 78 25.33 2.94 5.49
C GLN A 78 24.48 3.95 6.26
N ILE A 79 23.23 4.09 5.88
CA ILE A 79 22.26 4.88 6.62
C ILE A 79 21.53 3.96 7.58
N VAL A 80 21.46 4.38 8.83
CA VAL A 80 20.80 3.67 9.92
C VAL A 80 19.62 4.50 10.38
N LEU A 81 18.41 3.93 10.30
CA LEU A 81 17.19 4.50 10.86
C LEU A 81 16.88 3.78 12.17
N VAL A 82 16.62 4.54 13.22
CA VAL A 82 16.34 4.01 14.55
C VAL A 82 14.87 4.23 14.90
N PHE A 83 14.21 3.17 15.33
CA PHE A 83 12.80 3.15 15.71
C PHE A 83 12.61 2.57 17.10
N PRO A 84 11.51 2.87 17.81
CA PRO A 84 11.15 2.15 19.02
C PRO A 84 10.90 0.67 18.70
N TYR A 85 11.38 -0.22 19.58
CA TYR A 85 11.05 -1.64 19.44
C TYR A 85 9.58 -1.87 19.77
N PHE A 86 8.84 -2.42 18.82
CA PHE A 86 7.44 -2.80 18.99
C PHE A 86 7.31 -4.32 19.01
N LYS A 87 6.90 -4.87 20.15
CA LYS A 87 6.68 -6.33 20.28
C LYS A 87 5.35 -6.70 19.61
N ALA A 88 5.43 -7.16 18.40
CA ALA A 88 4.28 -7.66 17.62
C ALA A 88 4.10 -9.17 17.78
N VAL A 89 2.88 -9.65 17.54
CA VAL A 89 2.59 -11.06 17.31
C VAL A 89 2.97 -11.44 15.88
N ASP A 90 3.41 -12.68 15.66
CA ASP A 90 3.56 -13.21 14.31
C ASP A 90 2.20 -13.30 13.62
N PHE A 91 2.10 -12.80 12.39
CA PHE A 91 0.82 -12.70 11.70
C PHE A 91 0.18 -14.07 11.40
N LYS A 92 0.97 -15.08 11.08
CA LYS A 92 0.44 -16.42 10.81
C LYS A 92 -0.14 -17.05 12.09
N SER A 93 0.61 -16.98 13.20
CA SER A 93 0.15 -17.44 14.50
C SER A 93 -1.09 -16.66 14.97
N PHE A 94 -1.14 -15.34 14.73
CA PHE A 94 -2.32 -14.53 15.00
C PHE A 94 -3.53 -14.99 14.19
N LEU A 95 -3.34 -15.29 12.90
CA LEU A 95 -4.40 -15.70 12.00
C LEU A 95 -5.07 -17.03 12.41
N GLU A 96 -4.31 -17.94 13.04
CA GLU A 96 -4.83 -19.23 13.53
C GLU A 96 -5.87 -19.06 14.64
N THR A 97 -5.65 -18.08 15.52
CA THR A 97 -6.44 -17.88 16.74
C THR A 97 -7.34 -16.63 16.71
N VAL A 98 -7.25 -15.82 15.63
CA VAL A 98 -7.94 -14.55 15.54
C VAL A 98 -9.45 -14.68 15.68
N GLU A 99 -10.06 -13.90 16.56
CA GLU A 99 -11.50 -13.74 16.70
C GLU A 99 -11.98 -12.42 16.10
N LEU A 100 -13.29 -12.25 15.98
CA LEU A 100 -13.87 -11.09 15.31
C LEU A 100 -13.54 -9.78 16.05
N ASP A 101 -13.48 -9.80 17.37
CA ASP A 101 -13.06 -8.64 18.18
C ASP A 101 -11.60 -8.27 17.92
N ASP A 102 -10.71 -9.24 17.79
CA ASP A 102 -9.32 -9.01 17.40
C ASP A 102 -9.22 -8.39 15.99
N ILE A 103 -10.04 -8.87 15.04
CA ILE A 103 -10.13 -8.31 13.69
C ILE A 103 -10.55 -6.84 13.75
N ARG A 104 -11.57 -6.52 14.58
CA ARG A 104 -12.05 -5.15 14.78
C ARG A 104 -10.93 -4.24 15.25
N HIS A 105 -10.19 -4.62 16.29
CA HIS A 105 -9.09 -3.83 16.84
C HIS A 105 -7.90 -3.69 15.88
N TYR A 106 -7.55 -4.79 15.20
CA TYR A 106 -6.50 -4.79 14.17
C TYR A 106 -6.84 -3.79 13.06
N MET A 107 -8.02 -3.94 12.47
CA MET A 107 -8.46 -3.10 11.36
C MET A 107 -8.69 -1.64 11.78
N ARG A 108 -9.24 -1.39 12.97
CA ARG A 108 -9.37 -0.03 13.52
C ARG A 108 -8.02 0.67 13.58
N SER A 109 -6.99 0.01 14.13
CA SER A 109 -5.64 0.55 14.22
C SER A 109 -5.03 0.80 12.83
N LEU A 110 -5.26 -0.11 11.87
CA LEU A 110 -4.78 0.05 10.49
C LEU A 110 -5.46 1.22 9.79
N VAL A 111 -6.78 1.33 9.86
CA VAL A 111 -7.54 2.43 9.24
C VAL A 111 -7.17 3.77 9.88
N GLN A 112 -6.93 3.83 11.19
CA GLN A 112 -6.40 5.03 11.87
C GLN A 112 -5.05 5.44 11.28
N ALA A 113 -4.11 4.49 11.10
CA ALA A 113 -2.83 4.77 10.45
C ALA A 113 -3.01 5.33 9.04
N LEU A 114 -3.92 4.75 8.25
CA LEU A 114 -4.21 5.22 6.88
C LEU A 114 -4.92 6.58 6.85
N THR A 115 -5.69 6.91 7.89
CA THR A 115 -6.26 8.26 8.06
C THR A 115 -5.14 9.29 8.23
N GLU A 116 -4.14 8.98 9.05
CA GLU A 116 -3.00 9.87 9.27
C GLU A 116 -2.12 10.02 8.02
N THR A 117 -1.86 8.91 7.30
CA THR A 117 -1.10 8.98 6.03
C THR A 117 -1.82 9.86 5.01
N LYS A 118 -3.14 9.71 4.88
CA LYS A 118 -3.95 10.54 3.97
C LYS A 118 -3.93 12.02 4.37
N ARG A 119 -4.10 12.35 5.67
CA ARG A 119 -4.01 13.73 6.17
C ARG A 119 -2.65 14.37 5.86
N ALA A 120 -1.62 13.55 5.80
CA ALA A 120 -0.28 13.96 5.45
C ALA A 120 -0.01 13.97 3.93
N ASP A 121 -0.99 13.76 3.06
CA ASP A 121 -0.85 13.56 1.61
C ASP A 121 0.19 12.48 1.25
N VAL A 122 0.26 11.40 2.02
CA VAL A 122 1.19 10.29 1.82
C VAL A 122 0.43 9.02 1.46
N ILE A 123 0.78 8.39 0.34
CA ILE A 123 0.32 7.07 -0.04
C ILE A 123 1.43 6.10 0.37
N HIS A 124 1.10 5.09 1.18
CA HIS A 124 2.08 4.11 1.68
C HIS A 124 2.54 3.13 0.60
N ARG A 125 1.63 2.64 -0.25
CA ARG A 125 1.83 1.78 -1.42
C ARG A 125 2.23 0.32 -1.14
N ASP A 126 2.59 -0.03 0.08
CA ASP A 126 2.95 -1.41 0.45
C ASP A 126 2.28 -1.85 1.76
N VAL A 127 0.99 -1.53 1.88
CA VAL A 127 0.17 -1.99 3.01
C VAL A 127 -0.01 -3.50 2.90
N LYS A 128 0.47 -4.23 3.91
CA LYS A 128 0.39 -5.70 4.02
C LYS A 128 0.64 -6.11 5.47
N PRO A 129 0.32 -7.36 5.86
CA PRO A 129 0.55 -7.82 7.24
C PRO A 129 2.01 -7.65 7.72
N GLY A 130 3.00 -7.88 6.83
CA GLY A 130 4.42 -7.72 7.18
C GLY A 130 4.83 -6.27 7.47
N ASN A 131 4.06 -5.28 7.01
CA ASN A 131 4.30 -3.86 7.22
C ASN A 131 3.34 -3.24 8.25
N PHE A 132 2.55 -4.07 8.95
CA PHE A 132 1.68 -3.63 10.04
C PHE A 132 1.91 -4.49 11.28
N LEU A 133 2.69 -3.96 12.22
CA LEU A 133 2.98 -4.62 13.48
C LEU A 133 1.77 -4.53 14.39
N TYR A 134 1.28 -5.66 14.92
CA TYR A 134 0.14 -5.70 15.83
C TYR A 134 0.49 -6.36 17.16
N CYS A 135 0.10 -5.74 18.25
CA CYS A 135 0.21 -6.29 19.62
C CYS A 135 -1.19 -6.60 20.16
N GLN A 136 -1.59 -7.87 20.07
CA GLN A 136 -2.91 -8.34 20.50
C GLN A 136 -3.22 -7.96 21.96
N LYS A 137 -2.26 -8.17 22.88
CA LYS A 137 -2.43 -7.84 24.31
C LYS A 137 -2.75 -6.36 24.58
N ARG A 138 -2.20 -5.44 23.77
CA ARG A 138 -2.43 -4.00 23.89
C ARG A 138 -3.50 -3.47 22.94
N LYS A 139 -4.04 -4.35 22.07
CA LYS A 139 -5.00 -4.01 21.02
C LYS A 139 -4.52 -2.82 20.17
N LYS A 140 -3.21 -2.76 19.90
CA LYS A 140 -2.57 -1.63 19.23
C LYS A 140 -1.75 -2.11 18.03
N GLY A 141 -1.88 -1.41 16.90
CA GLY A 141 -1.12 -1.64 15.67
C GLY A 141 -0.27 -0.44 15.28
N MET A 142 0.82 -0.70 14.54
CA MET A 142 1.76 0.31 14.04
C MET A 142 2.10 0.02 12.57
N LEU A 143 1.81 0.98 11.68
CA LEU A 143 2.22 0.93 10.28
C LEU A 143 3.70 1.29 10.18
N ILE A 144 4.47 0.47 9.45
CA ILE A 144 5.92 0.58 9.30
C ILE A 144 6.32 0.57 7.84
N ASP A 145 7.57 0.90 7.55
CA ASP A 145 8.24 0.79 6.24
C ASP A 145 7.65 1.68 5.13
N PHE A 146 8.06 2.94 5.14
CA PHE A 146 7.68 3.95 4.16
C PHE A 146 8.63 4.01 2.94
N GLY A 147 9.46 2.99 2.72
CA GLY A 147 10.44 2.93 1.62
C GLY A 147 9.82 2.90 0.20
N LEU A 148 8.52 2.63 0.08
CA LEU A 148 7.76 2.72 -1.18
C LEU A 148 6.75 3.87 -1.19
N ALA A 149 6.66 4.63 -0.11
CA ALA A 149 5.69 5.70 0.02
C ALA A 149 5.91 6.81 -1.02
N GLN A 150 4.84 7.51 -1.34
CA GLN A 150 4.83 8.58 -2.32
C GLN A 150 3.88 9.68 -1.87
N LYS A 151 4.21 10.94 -2.21
CA LYS A 151 3.27 12.04 -2.04
C LYS A 151 2.08 11.85 -2.96
N GLU A 152 0.86 12.02 -2.45
CA GLU A 152 -0.35 12.05 -3.26
C GLU A 152 -0.34 13.28 -4.17
N LYS A 153 -0.55 13.06 -5.46
CA LYS A 153 -0.63 14.15 -6.43
C LYS A 153 -2.00 14.83 -6.33
N ASN A 154 -2.02 16.11 -6.08
CA ASN A 154 -3.23 16.92 -6.16
C ASN A 154 -3.52 17.25 -7.63
N THR A 155 -4.20 16.36 -8.34
CA THR A 155 -4.51 16.49 -9.77
C THR A 155 -5.14 17.84 -10.12
N LYS A 156 -6.03 18.38 -9.29
CA LYS A 156 -6.67 19.70 -9.54
C LYS A 156 -5.69 20.87 -9.51
N LYS A 157 -4.67 20.86 -8.65
CA LYS A 157 -3.67 21.94 -8.57
C LYS A 157 -2.57 21.80 -9.62
N GLU A 158 -2.23 20.57 -9.98
CA GLU A 158 -1.20 20.29 -11.00
C GLU A 158 -1.74 20.57 -12.41
N GLU A 159 -3.01 20.22 -12.71
CA GLU A 159 -3.66 20.57 -13.97
C GLU A 159 -3.75 22.09 -14.17
N GLU A 160 -4.10 22.87 -13.12
CA GLU A 160 -4.07 24.34 -13.19
C GLU A 160 -2.65 24.89 -13.39
N PHE A 161 -1.63 24.25 -12.82
CA PHE A 161 -0.25 24.65 -12.96
C PHE A 161 0.32 24.26 -14.33
N GLU A 162 0.03 23.05 -14.82
CA GLU A 162 0.42 22.59 -16.16
C GLU A 162 -0.24 23.43 -17.25
N VAL A 163 -1.53 23.78 -17.12
CA VAL A 163 -2.22 24.69 -18.03
C VAL A 163 -1.57 26.08 -18.03
N LYS A 164 -1.13 26.58 -16.88
CA LYS A 164 -0.39 27.86 -16.78
C LYS A 164 1.01 27.76 -17.40
N VAL A 165 1.70 26.64 -17.21
CA VAL A 165 3.02 26.37 -17.78
C VAL A 165 2.96 26.16 -19.30
N GLU A 166 1.95 25.42 -19.79
CA GLU A 166 1.72 25.25 -21.24
C GLU A 166 1.33 26.57 -21.92
N LYS A 167 0.50 27.40 -21.29
CA LYS A 167 0.22 28.77 -21.80
C LYS A 167 1.49 29.63 -21.85
N ARG A 168 2.40 29.51 -20.87
CA ARG A 168 3.70 30.20 -20.89
C ARG A 168 4.66 29.59 -21.93
N LYS A 169 4.69 28.29 -22.11
CA LYS A 169 5.52 27.63 -23.15
C LYS A 169 5.04 27.98 -24.56
N LYS A 170 3.72 28.05 -24.81
CA LYS A 170 3.18 28.49 -26.11
C LYS A 170 3.53 29.93 -26.42
N SER A 171 3.63 30.83 -25.43
CA SER A 171 4.09 32.22 -25.66
C SER A 171 5.60 32.31 -25.91
N ILE A 172 6.40 31.38 -25.44
CA ILE A 172 7.86 31.31 -25.68
C ILE A 172 8.19 30.60 -27.00
N GLN A 173 7.40 29.60 -27.40
CA GLN A 173 7.58 28.90 -28.68
C GLN A 173 7.27 29.77 -29.91
N PHE A 174 6.48 30.81 -29.77
CA PHE A 174 6.25 31.76 -30.87
C PHE A 174 7.50 32.56 -31.26
N PHE A 175 8.54 32.59 -30.38
CA PHE A 175 9.81 33.26 -30.66
C PHE A 175 10.95 32.38 -31.15
N SER A 176 10.79 31.02 -31.13
CA SER A 176 11.88 30.11 -31.48
C SER A 176 11.63 29.27 -32.76
N SER A 177 10.59 29.59 -33.55
CA SER A 177 10.24 28.83 -34.75
C SER A 177 11.03 29.20 -36.03
N VAL A 178 12.18 29.85 -35.90
CA VAL A 178 13.00 30.24 -37.06
C VAL A 178 14.28 29.42 -37.24
N VAL A 179 14.66 28.55 -36.30
CA VAL A 179 15.88 27.72 -36.49
C VAL A 179 15.64 26.28 -36.03
N SER A 180 15.54 25.38 -36.96
CA SER A 180 16.10 24.02 -37.02
C SER A 180 15.18 23.01 -37.71
N SER A 181 15.46 22.82 -38.96
CA SER A 181 15.07 21.64 -39.73
C SER A 181 16.05 20.48 -39.46
N ASN A 182 15.47 19.25 -39.40
CA ASN A 182 16.09 17.94 -39.62
C ASN A 182 16.96 17.33 -38.50
N ILE A 183 16.43 16.28 -37.87
CA ILE A 183 16.81 14.85 -38.08
C ILE A 183 15.90 13.98 -37.24
N SER A 184 14.94 13.29 -37.85
CA SER A 184 14.17 12.22 -37.22
C SER A 184 14.62 10.88 -37.81
N THR A 185 15.52 10.19 -37.12
CA THR A 185 15.73 8.76 -37.33
C THR A 185 15.02 8.01 -36.23
N SER A 186 13.75 7.67 -36.45
CA SER A 186 13.00 6.77 -35.58
C SER A 186 13.48 5.34 -35.81
N LEU A 187 14.26 4.81 -34.90
CA LEU A 187 14.51 3.37 -34.78
C LEU A 187 13.19 2.68 -34.43
N LYS A 188 12.54 2.06 -35.41
CA LYS A 188 11.34 1.22 -35.20
C LYS A 188 11.75 -0.06 -34.53
N VAL A 189 11.32 -0.24 -33.27
CA VAL A 189 11.45 -1.51 -32.54
C VAL A 189 10.38 -2.47 -33.07
N PRO A 190 10.71 -3.71 -33.51
CA PRO A 190 9.73 -4.69 -33.98
C PRO A 190 8.66 -4.95 -32.90
N GLY A 191 7.38 -4.93 -33.31
CA GLY A 191 6.24 -5.19 -32.44
C GLY A 191 5.48 -3.95 -31.93
N TYR A 192 5.87 -2.74 -32.32
CA TYR A 192 5.13 -1.52 -32.03
C TYR A 192 4.10 -1.21 -33.13
N PHE A 193 2.84 -0.96 -32.74
CA PHE A 193 1.83 -0.42 -33.66
C PHE A 193 2.10 1.07 -33.91
N GLN A 194 2.10 1.49 -35.17
CA GLN A 194 2.42 2.88 -35.55
C GLN A 194 1.46 3.93 -34.99
N ASP A 195 0.21 3.56 -34.69
CA ASP A 195 -0.85 4.43 -34.19
C ASP A 195 -1.32 4.03 -32.78
N ASP A 196 -0.40 3.61 -31.91
CA ASP A 196 -0.77 3.28 -30.53
C ASP A 196 -1.14 4.55 -29.74
N ARG A 197 -2.44 4.87 -29.74
CA ARG A 197 -3.02 5.98 -28.96
C ARG A 197 -3.19 5.67 -27.47
N ARG A 198 -2.69 4.52 -26.99
CA ARG A 198 -2.74 4.19 -25.58
C ARG A 198 -1.89 5.17 -24.78
N PRO A 199 -2.38 5.69 -23.65
CA PRO A 199 -1.58 6.57 -22.81
C PRO A 199 -0.30 5.87 -22.36
N PRO A 200 0.81 6.62 -22.19
CA PRO A 200 2.10 6.04 -21.84
C PRO A 200 2.01 5.26 -20.51
N LEU A 201 2.48 4.01 -20.54
CA LEU A 201 2.41 3.06 -19.42
C LEU A 201 3.48 3.34 -18.33
N LYS A 202 3.74 4.59 -18.00
CA LYS A 202 4.70 5.00 -16.95
C LYS A 202 4.06 5.07 -15.55
N ALA A 203 3.08 4.22 -15.25
CA ALA A 203 2.53 4.15 -13.91
C ALA A 203 3.47 3.36 -12.99
N ASN A 204 3.67 3.89 -11.78
CA ASN A 204 4.44 3.19 -10.75
C ASN A 204 3.68 1.93 -10.29
N ARG A 205 4.34 0.77 -10.33
CA ARG A 205 3.80 -0.54 -9.93
C ARG A 205 4.37 -1.05 -8.60
N ALA A 206 4.85 -0.14 -7.76
CA ALA A 206 5.36 -0.51 -6.45
C ALA A 206 4.28 -1.20 -5.59
N GLY A 207 4.70 -1.95 -4.61
CA GLY A 207 3.85 -2.71 -3.68
C GLY A 207 3.91 -4.22 -3.89
N THR A 208 3.50 -4.94 -2.87
CA THR A 208 3.49 -6.41 -2.84
C THR A 208 2.33 -6.93 -3.67
N ARG A 209 2.58 -7.89 -4.57
CA ARG A 209 1.52 -8.59 -5.33
C ARG A 209 0.46 -9.12 -4.37
N GLY A 210 -0.66 -9.51 -4.77
CA GLY A 210 -1.73 -9.96 -3.88
C GLY A 210 -2.39 -8.85 -3.04
N PHE A 211 -1.72 -7.71 -2.80
CA PHE A 211 -2.28 -6.53 -2.12
C PHE A 211 -2.42 -5.33 -3.05
N ARG A 212 -1.94 -5.42 -4.30
CA ARG A 212 -2.06 -4.33 -5.27
C ARG A 212 -3.50 -4.09 -5.68
N ALA A 213 -3.90 -2.84 -5.67
CA ALA A 213 -5.20 -2.44 -6.17
C ALA A 213 -5.34 -2.64 -7.69
N PRO A 214 -6.55 -2.93 -8.19
CA PRO A 214 -6.76 -3.23 -9.61
C PRO A 214 -6.38 -2.06 -10.53
N GLU A 215 -6.56 -0.81 -10.12
CA GLU A 215 -6.08 0.37 -10.86
C GLU A 215 -4.55 0.43 -11.00
N VAL A 216 -3.80 -0.11 -10.02
CA VAL A 216 -2.34 -0.25 -10.10
C VAL A 216 -1.96 -1.33 -11.11
N LEU A 217 -2.65 -2.48 -11.07
CA LEU A 217 -2.46 -3.59 -12.01
C LEU A 217 -2.80 -3.17 -13.45
N LEU A 218 -3.87 -2.39 -13.63
CA LEU A 218 -4.28 -1.80 -14.91
C LEU A 218 -3.43 -0.58 -15.31
N ARG A 219 -2.37 -0.26 -14.55
CA ARG A 219 -1.40 0.81 -14.83
C ARG A 219 -2.05 2.19 -14.99
N SER A 220 -3.00 2.52 -14.11
CA SER A 220 -3.51 3.87 -14.00
C SER A 220 -2.43 4.80 -13.45
N SER A 221 -2.29 5.98 -14.04
CA SER A 221 -1.40 7.03 -13.54
C SER A 221 -2.00 7.78 -12.33
N ASN A 222 -3.33 7.79 -12.22
CA ASN A 222 -4.05 8.39 -11.11
C ASN A 222 -4.14 7.40 -9.94
N GLN A 223 -3.11 7.39 -9.09
CA GLN A 223 -3.03 6.54 -7.89
C GLN A 223 -3.12 7.43 -6.65
N THR A 224 -4.11 7.18 -5.81
CA THR A 224 -4.40 7.96 -4.60
C THR A 224 -4.33 7.05 -3.36
N HIS A 225 -4.57 7.59 -2.17
CA HIS A 225 -4.72 6.81 -0.92
C HIS A 225 -5.71 5.63 -1.03
N LYS A 226 -6.56 5.61 -2.06
CA LYS A 226 -7.51 4.51 -2.30
C LYS A 226 -6.81 3.16 -2.56
N ILE A 227 -5.56 3.16 -3.07
CA ILE A 227 -4.80 1.92 -3.24
C ILE A 227 -4.44 1.28 -1.89
N ASP A 228 -4.15 2.09 -0.87
CA ASP A 228 -3.87 1.59 0.49
C ASP A 228 -5.15 1.05 1.16
N MET A 229 -6.30 1.67 0.88
CA MET A 229 -7.61 1.16 1.35
C MET A 229 -7.97 -0.18 0.71
N TRP A 230 -7.67 -0.39 -0.58
CA TRP A 230 -7.80 -1.71 -1.21
C TRP A 230 -6.94 -2.75 -0.49
N ALA A 231 -5.66 -2.44 -0.27
CA ALA A 231 -4.73 -3.34 0.41
C ALA A 231 -5.20 -3.69 1.84
N ALA A 232 -5.73 -2.70 2.59
CA ALA A 232 -6.35 -2.93 3.88
C ALA A 232 -7.61 -3.81 3.77
N GLY A 233 -8.41 -3.66 2.72
CA GLY A 233 -9.55 -4.55 2.41
C GLY A 233 -9.11 -5.99 2.16
N VAL A 234 -7.99 -6.20 1.44
CA VAL A 234 -7.41 -7.55 1.26
C VAL A 234 -6.96 -8.13 2.60
N ILE A 235 -6.38 -7.33 3.50
CA ILE A 235 -6.04 -7.80 4.86
C ILE A 235 -7.30 -8.21 5.62
N LEU A 236 -8.38 -7.42 5.56
CA LEU A 236 -9.65 -7.78 6.18
C LEU A 236 -10.20 -9.10 5.61
N LEU A 237 -10.15 -9.29 4.30
CA LEU A 237 -10.56 -10.54 3.65
C LEU A 237 -9.72 -11.74 4.15
N VAL A 238 -8.40 -11.58 4.26
CA VAL A 238 -7.51 -12.59 4.83
C VAL A 238 -7.90 -12.94 6.26
N LEU A 239 -8.14 -11.93 7.10
CA LEU A 239 -8.52 -12.13 8.51
C LEU A 239 -9.87 -12.84 8.65
N LEU A 240 -10.87 -12.46 7.87
CA LEU A 240 -12.20 -13.07 7.89
C LEU A 240 -12.20 -14.49 7.35
N THR A 241 -11.45 -14.78 6.29
CA THR A 241 -11.36 -16.13 5.69
C THR A 241 -10.35 -17.03 6.37
N ARG A 242 -9.36 -16.45 7.10
CA ARG A 242 -8.15 -17.13 7.61
C ARG A 242 -7.31 -17.79 6.49
N GLN A 243 -7.39 -17.30 5.26
CA GLN A 243 -6.59 -17.77 4.13
C GLN A 243 -5.45 -16.76 3.84
N TYR A 244 -4.19 -17.21 4.03
CA TYR A 244 -3.02 -16.37 3.79
C TYR A 244 -1.90 -17.12 3.04
N PRO A 245 -1.43 -16.60 1.90
CA PRO A 245 -2.00 -15.48 1.16
C PRO A 245 -3.36 -15.84 0.55
N PHE A 246 -4.26 -14.84 0.41
CA PHE A 246 -5.55 -15.03 -0.26
C PHE A 246 -5.38 -15.02 -1.78
N PHE A 247 -4.73 -13.99 -2.32
CA PHE A 247 -4.29 -13.93 -3.71
C PHE A 247 -2.85 -14.46 -3.84
N LYS A 248 -2.61 -15.37 -4.79
CA LYS A 248 -1.34 -16.12 -4.94
C LYS A 248 -0.66 -15.86 -6.28
N SER A 249 -1.10 -14.84 -7.01
CA SER A 249 -0.66 -14.51 -8.36
C SER A 249 0.86 -14.42 -8.52
N THR A 250 1.34 -14.97 -9.63
CA THR A 250 2.77 -14.95 -9.99
C THR A 250 3.15 -13.66 -10.71
N ASP A 251 2.21 -13.06 -11.45
CA ASP A 251 2.40 -11.80 -12.17
C ASP A 251 1.16 -10.86 -12.05
N ASP A 252 1.19 -9.71 -12.72
CA ASP A 252 0.13 -8.72 -12.66
C ASP A 252 -1.14 -9.16 -13.44
N VAL A 253 -0.99 -10.03 -14.45
CA VAL A 253 -2.12 -10.56 -15.24
C VAL A 253 -2.85 -11.60 -14.41
N ASP A 254 -2.11 -12.53 -13.81
CA ASP A 254 -2.68 -13.51 -12.87
C ASP A 254 -3.42 -12.83 -11.73
N ALA A 255 -2.86 -11.73 -11.18
CA ALA A 255 -3.51 -10.95 -10.12
C ALA A 255 -4.85 -10.38 -10.58
N LEU A 256 -4.93 -9.87 -11.81
CA LEU A 256 -6.19 -9.39 -12.38
C LEU A 256 -7.20 -10.52 -12.61
N VAL A 257 -6.74 -11.71 -13.01
CA VAL A 257 -7.58 -12.90 -13.16
C VAL A 257 -8.14 -13.34 -11.82
N GLU A 258 -7.31 -13.41 -10.76
CA GLU A 258 -7.76 -13.75 -9.40
C GLU A 258 -8.83 -12.78 -8.91
N ILE A 259 -8.65 -11.47 -9.12
CA ILE A 259 -9.66 -10.45 -8.81
C ILE A 259 -10.93 -10.69 -9.63
N ALA A 260 -10.80 -10.94 -10.93
CA ALA A 260 -11.93 -11.20 -11.82
C ALA A 260 -12.73 -12.46 -11.43
N CYS A 261 -12.09 -13.48 -10.87
CA CYS A 261 -12.77 -14.68 -10.35
C CYS A 261 -13.72 -14.37 -9.18
N ILE A 262 -13.52 -13.26 -8.48
CA ILE A 262 -14.40 -12.82 -7.40
C ILE A 262 -15.44 -11.79 -7.91
N PHE A 263 -14.96 -10.79 -8.64
CA PHE A 263 -15.78 -9.65 -9.01
C PHE A 263 -16.56 -9.84 -10.31
N GLY A 264 -16.20 -10.83 -11.11
CA GLY A 264 -16.86 -11.15 -12.37
C GLY A 264 -16.48 -10.23 -13.53
N ASN A 265 -16.81 -10.70 -14.73
CA ASN A 265 -16.49 -9.98 -15.96
C ASN A 265 -17.20 -8.63 -16.10
N SER A 266 -18.44 -8.52 -15.59
CA SER A 266 -19.24 -7.28 -15.63
C SER A 266 -18.55 -6.16 -14.88
N GLU A 267 -18.15 -6.39 -13.64
CA GLU A 267 -17.49 -5.39 -12.80
C GLU A 267 -16.08 -5.03 -13.33
N MET A 268 -15.33 -6.02 -13.83
CA MET A 268 -14.02 -5.77 -14.44
C MET A 268 -14.12 -4.91 -15.72
N LYS A 269 -15.18 -5.07 -16.51
CA LYS A 269 -15.45 -4.18 -17.66
C LYS A 269 -15.78 -2.76 -17.21
N ARG A 270 -16.59 -2.59 -16.15
CA ARG A 270 -16.90 -1.28 -15.57
C ARG A 270 -15.64 -0.57 -15.07
N LEU A 271 -14.80 -1.27 -14.29
CA LEU A 271 -13.52 -0.76 -13.82
C LEU A 271 -12.63 -0.35 -15.01
N ALA A 272 -12.45 -1.22 -15.99
CA ALA A 272 -11.59 -0.91 -17.13
C ALA A 272 -12.08 0.33 -17.88
N ALA A 273 -13.40 0.46 -18.09
CA ALA A 273 -13.99 1.63 -18.73
C ALA A 273 -13.75 2.92 -17.93
N SER A 274 -13.90 2.90 -16.60
CA SER A 274 -13.63 4.07 -15.73
C SER A 274 -12.18 4.55 -15.81
N LEU A 275 -11.25 3.64 -16.12
CA LEU A 275 -9.83 3.93 -16.26
C LEU A 275 -9.38 4.17 -17.72
N ASN A 276 -10.32 4.33 -18.66
CA ASN A 276 -10.05 4.39 -20.10
C ASN A 276 -9.21 3.20 -20.59
N ARG A 277 -9.57 1.99 -20.16
CA ARG A 277 -8.96 0.71 -20.52
C ARG A 277 -10.01 -0.22 -21.09
N LYS A 278 -9.56 -1.33 -21.68
CA LYS A 278 -10.43 -2.41 -22.16
C LYS A 278 -10.12 -3.67 -21.34
N TRP A 279 -11.17 -4.34 -20.90
CA TRP A 279 -11.10 -5.67 -20.31
C TRP A 279 -11.69 -6.69 -21.26
N SER A 280 -10.92 -7.75 -21.51
CA SER A 280 -11.38 -8.91 -22.28
C SER A 280 -10.68 -10.15 -21.72
N SER A 281 -11.44 -11.21 -21.51
CA SER A 281 -10.93 -12.50 -21.09
C SER A 281 -11.70 -13.61 -21.78
N ASN A 282 -10.99 -14.66 -22.17
CA ASN A 282 -11.52 -15.92 -22.70
C ASN A 282 -11.50 -17.06 -21.66
N ILE A 283 -11.21 -16.74 -20.39
CA ILE A 283 -11.16 -17.72 -19.30
C ILE A 283 -12.58 -18.02 -18.85
N SER A 284 -13.05 -19.24 -19.11
CA SER A 284 -14.43 -19.69 -18.82
C SER A 284 -14.75 -19.76 -17.32
N SER A 285 -13.75 -19.88 -16.46
CA SER A 285 -13.92 -19.94 -15.00
C SER A 285 -14.19 -18.59 -14.36
N ILE A 286 -14.01 -17.46 -15.07
CA ILE A 286 -14.35 -16.14 -14.56
C ILE A 286 -15.88 -15.99 -14.62
N PRO A 287 -16.56 -15.76 -13.47
CA PRO A 287 -18.01 -15.59 -13.44
C PRO A 287 -18.44 -14.33 -14.20
N HIS A 288 -19.68 -14.28 -14.64
CA HIS A 288 -20.23 -13.07 -15.25
C HIS A 288 -20.43 -11.97 -14.20
N GLU A 289 -21.02 -12.34 -13.06
CA GLU A 289 -21.35 -11.45 -11.95
C GLU A 289 -20.44 -11.68 -10.74
N LYS A 290 -20.40 -10.71 -9.82
CA LYS A 290 -19.63 -10.76 -8.59
C LYS A 290 -20.13 -11.91 -7.67
N ILE A 291 -19.19 -12.63 -7.08
CA ILE A 291 -19.45 -13.59 -6.00
C ILE A 291 -19.58 -12.81 -4.68
N PRO A 292 -20.72 -12.90 -3.95
CA PRO A 292 -20.86 -12.27 -2.65
C PRO A 292 -19.81 -12.73 -1.65
N PHE A 293 -19.21 -11.82 -0.89
CA PHE A 293 -18.20 -12.18 0.12
C PHE A 293 -18.78 -13.10 1.21
N GLU A 294 -20.05 -12.96 1.53
CA GLU A 294 -20.73 -13.90 2.44
C GLU A 294 -20.63 -15.35 1.94
N HIS A 295 -20.82 -15.57 0.64
CA HIS A 295 -20.66 -16.92 0.05
C HIS A 295 -19.23 -17.43 0.16
N ILE A 296 -18.22 -16.56 -0.02
CA ILE A 296 -16.82 -16.92 0.15
C ILE A 296 -16.54 -17.32 1.61
N LEU A 297 -17.01 -16.53 2.58
CA LEU A 297 -16.85 -16.82 4.00
C LEU A 297 -17.52 -18.14 4.39
N ARG A 298 -18.74 -18.42 3.91
CA ARG A 298 -19.44 -19.68 4.15
C ARG A 298 -18.64 -20.87 3.61
N LYS A 299 -18.04 -20.77 2.42
CA LYS A 299 -17.16 -21.81 1.88
C LYS A 299 -15.88 -22.03 2.72
N CYS A 300 -15.44 -21.02 3.45
CA CYS A 300 -14.35 -21.14 4.42
C CYS A 300 -14.80 -21.63 5.81
N ASN A 301 -16.00 -22.19 5.92
CA ASN A 301 -16.62 -22.66 7.18
C ASN A 301 -16.66 -21.56 8.26
N ARG A 302 -16.97 -20.32 7.88
CA ARG A 302 -17.15 -19.19 8.80
C ARG A 302 -18.59 -19.01 9.19
N ASN A 303 -18.85 -18.90 10.49
CA ASN A 303 -20.16 -18.51 10.98
C ASN A 303 -20.44 -17.05 10.62
N ILE A 304 -21.64 -16.79 10.13
CA ILE A 304 -22.11 -15.45 9.80
C ILE A 304 -23.05 -15.01 10.92
N CYS A 305 -22.51 -14.21 11.82
CA CYS A 305 -23.29 -13.51 12.86
C CYS A 305 -23.52 -12.03 12.45
N LYS A 306 -24.28 -11.28 13.26
CA LYS A 306 -24.59 -9.87 12.99
C LYS A 306 -23.33 -9.02 12.80
N GLU A 307 -22.32 -9.19 13.65
CA GLU A 307 -21.07 -8.47 13.58
C GLU A 307 -20.25 -8.85 12.35
N THR A 308 -20.32 -10.13 11.91
CA THR A 308 -19.70 -10.58 10.66
C THR A 308 -20.33 -9.88 9.44
N ILE A 309 -21.65 -9.63 9.47
CA ILE A 309 -22.33 -8.88 8.41
C ILE A 309 -21.80 -7.44 8.33
N LEU A 310 -21.57 -6.78 9.46
CA LEU A 310 -20.95 -5.44 9.50
C LEU A 310 -19.50 -5.47 8.96
N ALA A 311 -18.74 -6.53 9.26
CA ALA A 311 -17.39 -6.70 8.71
C ALA A 311 -17.42 -6.92 7.19
N ILE A 312 -18.42 -7.66 6.68
CA ILE A 312 -18.63 -7.86 5.22
C ILE A 312 -19.00 -6.55 4.56
N ASP A 313 -19.89 -5.76 5.15
CA ASP A 313 -20.28 -4.44 4.62
C ASP A 313 -19.07 -3.49 4.51
N LEU A 314 -18.21 -3.46 5.54
CA LEU A 314 -16.94 -2.72 5.47
C LEU A 314 -16.03 -3.26 4.36
N LEU A 315 -15.90 -4.59 4.26
CA LEU A 315 -15.09 -5.26 3.24
C LEU A 315 -15.54 -4.89 1.82
N GLU A 316 -16.85 -4.89 1.56
CA GLU A 316 -17.45 -4.48 0.29
C GLU A 316 -17.04 -3.06 -0.10
N LYS A 317 -17.10 -2.13 0.86
CA LYS A 317 -16.72 -0.73 0.67
C LYS A 317 -15.21 -0.52 0.48
N MET A 318 -14.37 -1.34 1.14
CA MET A 318 -12.91 -1.28 1.00
C MET A 318 -12.43 -1.93 -0.29
N LEU A 319 -13.09 -2.99 -0.76
CA LEU A 319 -12.78 -3.69 -2.01
C LEU A 319 -13.66 -3.22 -3.18
N GLU A 320 -14.23 -2.02 -3.12
CA GLU A 320 -14.85 -1.42 -4.28
C GLU A 320 -13.82 -1.27 -5.41
N LEU A 321 -14.16 -1.80 -6.60
CA LEU A 321 -13.22 -1.83 -7.73
C LEU A 321 -12.91 -0.44 -8.28
N ILE A 322 -13.92 0.43 -8.37
CA ILE A 322 -13.78 1.80 -8.90
C ILE A 322 -13.19 2.67 -7.79
N PRO A 323 -11.96 3.20 -7.93
CA PRO A 323 -11.27 3.91 -6.85
C PRO A 323 -12.06 5.10 -6.29
N GLU A 324 -12.79 5.82 -7.16
CA GLU A 324 -13.58 7.00 -6.77
C GLU A 324 -14.70 6.63 -5.78
N ASN A 325 -15.30 5.45 -5.93
CA ASN A 325 -16.39 4.96 -5.08
C ASN A 325 -15.88 4.23 -3.83
N ARG A 326 -14.62 3.77 -3.84
CA ARG A 326 -14.02 3.06 -2.70
C ARG A 326 -14.01 3.95 -1.47
N ILE A 327 -14.36 3.40 -0.31
CA ILE A 327 -14.41 4.13 0.96
C ILE A 327 -13.06 4.80 1.27
N SER A 328 -13.10 6.02 1.83
CA SER A 328 -11.90 6.69 2.33
C SER A 328 -11.57 6.27 3.76
N PRO A 329 -10.32 6.42 4.23
CA PRO A 329 -9.97 6.08 5.61
C PRO A 329 -10.82 6.81 6.65
N GLU A 330 -11.11 8.11 6.43
CA GLU A 330 -11.92 8.92 7.34
C GLU A 330 -13.37 8.45 7.43
N CYS A 331 -13.93 7.96 6.32
CA CYS A 331 -15.26 7.37 6.33
C CYS A 331 -15.25 5.96 6.92
N ALA A 332 -14.20 5.19 6.63
CA ALA A 332 -14.08 3.82 7.12
C ALA A 332 -13.96 3.75 8.64
N ILE A 333 -13.23 4.68 9.29
CA ILE A 333 -13.08 4.68 10.75
C ILE A 333 -14.40 4.93 11.49
N LEU A 334 -15.37 5.55 10.84
CA LEU A 334 -16.70 5.80 11.37
C LEU A 334 -17.68 4.66 11.08
N HIS A 335 -17.23 3.58 10.44
CA HIS A 335 -18.08 2.48 10.06
C HIS A 335 -18.63 1.73 11.29
N PRO A 336 -19.92 1.28 11.31
CA PRO A 336 -20.52 0.57 12.44
C PRO A 336 -19.73 -0.65 12.93
N PHE A 337 -18.97 -1.32 12.07
CA PHE A 337 -18.08 -2.41 12.46
C PHE A 337 -17.07 -2.02 13.55
N PHE A 338 -16.68 -0.76 13.63
CA PHE A 338 -15.73 -0.26 14.63
C PHE A 338 -16.37 0.32 15.88
N GLN A 339 -17.70 0.44 15.93
CA GLN A 339 -18.44 0.90 17.11
C GLN A 339 -18.75 -0.30 17.99
N ASN A 340 -18.55 -0.18 19.29
CA ASN A 340 -19.02 -1.19 20.24
C ASN A 340 -20.51 -1.01 20.49
N GLU A 341 -21.23 -2.10 20.76
CA GLU A 341 -22.66 -2.02 21.12
C GLU A 341 -22.92 -1.18 22.38
N ASP A 342 -21.89 -0.99 23.24
CA ASP A 342 -21.94 -0.18 24.45
C ASP A 342 -21.76 1.34 24.19
N ASP A 343 -21.47 1.75 22.95
CA ASP A 343 -21.26 3.14 22.53
C ASP A 343 -22.52 3.74 21.84
N ILE A 344 -23.62 2.97 21.74
CA ILE A 344 -24.94 3.35 21.20
C ILE A 344 -25.96 3.34 22.34
#